data_9c2f29216ff33ff6a6a9c1ad19a5f74e
#
_entry.id   9c2f29216ff33ff6a6a9c1ad19a5f74e
#
_cell.length_a   1.000
_cell.length_b   1.000
_cell.length_c   1.000
_cell.angle_alpha   90.00
_cell.angle_beta   90.00
_cell.angle_gamma   90.00
#
_symmetry.space_group_name_H-M   'P 1'
#
loop_
_entity.id
_entity.type
_entity.pdbx_description
1 polymer ?
#
loop_
_entity_poly.entity_id
_entity_poly.type
_entity_poly.pdbx_seq_one_letter_code
_entity_poly.pdbx_strand_id
1 'polypeptide(L)'
;MRKRLIVMMLVAAMVFAGGLFNQLNAMTGQEVLENMDETMRADNKYMEQEMVLVSSRGSERSREIATWSRVEAGNEQMLVRFLAPADVAGTGLLMEDDDMWLYLPELNNTRRIAGSAKQGDFMGSDLSYEDMEALGTVGFSNDYQAELVEIVEFEGREAYKLELIPANDGVVYSNLEVKVNSEFWLPLKIDYYEAGELVKTLLTFDHAELDGRWTAKMLEMTDHDSGSQTRLILNEVDYNTEIDSGVFTTRNLERGL
;
A
#
# COMPACT_ATOMS: atom_id res chain seq x y z
N MET A 1 6.22 13.69 -71.56
CA MET A 1 6.74 12.72 -70.58
C MET A 1 7.20 13.36 -69.28
N ARG A 2 7.56 14.65 -69.18
CA ARG A 2 8.03 15.30 -67.94
C ARG A 2 6.95 15.62 -66.89
N LYS A 3 5.68 15.78 -67.30
CA LYS A 3 4.58 16.13 -66.38
C LYS A 3 4.00 14.95 -65.59
N ARG A 4 4.23 13.70 -66.00
CA ARG A 4 3.77 12.51 -65.30
C ARG A 4 4.73 12.04 -64.15
N LEU A 5 6.01 12.46 -64.22
CA LEU A 5 7.02 12.13 -63.19
C LEU A 5 6.91 12.98 -61.95
N ILE A 6 6.41 14.23 -62.08
CA ILE A 6 6.26 15.17 -60.95
C ILE A 6 5.05 14.81 -60.04
N VAL A 7 3.99 14.24 -60.66
CA VAL A 7 2.80 13.81 -59.91
C VAL A 7 3.04 12.56 -59.09
N MET A 8 3.93 11.64 -59.59
CA MET A 8 4.28 10.45 -58.82
C MET A 8 5.22 10.71 -57.63
N MET A 9 6.03 11.77 -57.67
CA MET A 9 6.92 12.15 -56.55
C MET A 9 6.16 12.84 -55.42
N LEU A 10 5.05 13.54 -55.72
CA LEU A 10 4.22 14.21 -54.67
C LEU A 10 3.30 13.23 -53.92
N VAL A 11 2.91 12.10 -54.51
CA VAL A 11 2.11 11.09 -53.81
C VAL A 11 2.99 10.20 -52.92
N ALA A 12 4.25 9.97 -53.26
CA ALA A 12 5.20 9.22 -52.43
C ALA A 12 5.64 10.01 -51.16
N ALA A 13 5.61 11.34 -51.21
CA ALA A 13 5.97 12.18 -50.06
C ALA A 13 4.84 12.31 -48.99
N MET A 14 3.57 12.06 -49.40
CA MET A 14 2.43 12.12 -48.46
C MET A 14 2.21 10.82 -47.66
N VAL A 15 2.74 9.69 -48.09
CA VAL A 15 2.59 8.42 -47.36
C VAL A 15 3.65 8.26 -46.24
N PHE A 16 4.74 9.03 -46.29
CA PHE A 16 5.79 8.99 -45.26
C PHE A 16 5.61 9.99 -44.13
N ALA A 17 4.66 10.93 -44.22
CA ALA A 17 4.35 11.90 -43.17
C ALA A 17 3.26 11.42 -42.18
N GLY A 18 2.65 10.24 -42.40
CA GLY A 18 1.58 9.68 -41.58
C GLY A 18 2.05 8.76 -40.43
N GLY A 19 3.37 8.51 -40.31
CA GLY A 19 3.92 7.51 -39.39
C GLY A 19 4.57 8.07 -38.12
N LEU A 20 4.49 9.38 -37.86
CA LEU A 20 5.20 10.03 -36.76
C LEU A 20 4.28 10.74 -35.74
N PHE A 21 2.99 10.44 -35.73
CA PHE A 21 2.08 10.97 -34.71
C PHE A 21 1.29 9.83 -34.09
N ASN A 22 1.76 9.36 -32.96
CA ASN A 22 1.08 8.97 -31.72
C ASN A 22 1.96 8.01 -30.92
N GLN A 23 3.12 8.47 -30.48
CA GLN A 23 3.55 8.08 -29.15
C GLN A 23 2.93 9.09 -28.18
N LEU A 24 1.62 9.05 -27.99
CA LEU A 24 1.04 9.36 -26.70
C LEU A 24 1.73 8.41 -25.75
N ASN A 25 2.51 8.92 -24.79
CA ASN A 25 3.11 8.11 -23.75
C ASN A 25 1.95 7.38 -23.05
N ALA A 26 1.73 6.14 -23.46
CA ALA A 26 0.86 5.26 -22.68
C ALA A 26 1.57 5.10 -21.34
N MET A 27 0.88 5.41 -20.25
CA MET A 27 1.39 5.26 -18.90
C MET A 27 1.85 3.81 -18.70
N THR A 28 3.03 3.63 -18.17
CA THR A 28 3.58 2.31 -17.87
C THR A 28 3.02 1.78 -16.54
N GLY A 29 3.05 0.47 -16.35
CA GLY A 29 2.65 -0.12 -15.06
C GLY A 29 3.47 0.42 -13.90
N GLN A 30 4.77 0.64 -14.12
CA GLN A 30 5.65 1.20 -13.10
C GLN A 30 5.28 2.64 -12.72
N GLU A 31 4.94 3.50 -13.69
CA GLU A 31 4.46 4.87 -13.42
C GLU A 31 3.14 4.87 -12.64
N VAL A 32 2.23 3.92 -12.91
CA VAL A 32 0.98 3.76 -12.14
C VAL A 32 1.28 3.35 -10.69
N LEU A 33 2.19 2.39 -10.50
CA LEU A 33 2.59 1.93 -9.17
C LEU A 33 3.24 3.04 -8.35
N GLU A 34 4.15 3.80 -8.95
CA GLU A 34 4.82 4.93 -8.29
C GLU A 34 3.83 6.04 -7.90
N ASN A 35 2.84 6.36 -8.76
CA ASN A 35 1.79 7.31 -8.43
C ASN A 35 0.90 6.81 -7.27
N MET A 36 0.62 5.51 -7.21
CA MET A 36 -0.12 4.90 -6.11
C MET A 36 0.66 5.05 -4.80
N ASP A 37 1.93 4.68 -4.78
CA ASP A 37 2.79 4.79 -3.60
C ASP A 37 2.92 6.25 -3.13
N GLU A 38 3.12 7.21 -4.05
CA GLU A 38 3.20 8.63 -3.74
C GLU A 38 1.88 9.16 -3.13
N THR A 39 0.73 8.67 -3.61
CA THR A 39 -0.58 9.06 -3.07
C THR A 39 -0.78 8.52 -1.65
N MET A 40 -0.36 7.29 -1.39
CA MET A 40 -0.45 6.65 -0.06
C MET A 40 0.55 7.24 0.95
N ARG A 41 1.68 7.75 0.46
CA ARG A 41 2.76 8.32 1.25
C ARG A 41 2.42 9.73 1.72
N ALA A 42 2.82 10.08 2.93
CA ALA A 42 2.74 11.44 3.46
C ALA A 42 3.99 11.76 4.26
N ASP A 43 4.49 13.02 4.18
CA ASP A 43 5.68 13.47 4.91
C ASP A 43 5.49 13.35 6.42
N ASN A 44 4.29 13.68 6.90
CA ASN A 44 3.84 13.42 8.27
C ASN A 44 2.39 12.96 8.24
N LYS A 45 2.06 11.99 9.08
CA LYS A 45 0.69 11.47 9.20
C LYS A 45 0.44 10.92 10.58
N TYR A 46 -0.60 11.42 11.23
CA TYR A 46 -1.18 10.81 12.42
C TYR A 46 -2.54 10.22 12.07
N MET A 47 -2.83 9.02 12.56
CA MET A 47 -4.13 8.37 12.37
C MET A 47 -4.59 7.68 13.65
N GLU A 48 -5.89 7.75 13.92
CA GLU A 48 -6.58 6.84 14.83
C GLU A 48 -7.50 5.92 14.05
N GLN A 49 -7.44 4.63 14.32
CA GLN A 49 -8.19 3.62 13.60
C GLN A 49 -8.76 2.58 14.55
N GLU A 50 -9.92 2.06 14.20
CA GLU A 50 -10.43 0.83 14.76
C GLU A 50 -9.97 -0.36 13.90
N MET A 51 -9.28 -1.32 14.52
CA MET A 51 -8.93 -2.60 13.90
C MET A 51 -9.95 -3.65 14.37
N VAL A 52 -10.78 -4.14 13.45
CA VAL A 52 -11.79 -5.17 13.73
C VAL A 52 -11.33 -6.50 13.16
N LEU A 53 -11.11 -7.47 14.03
CA LEU A 53 -10.74 -8.85 13.68
C LEU A 53 -12.03 -9.69 13.60
N VAL A 54 -12.32 -10.20 12.41
CA VAL A 54 -13.52 -11.02 12.13
C VAL A 54 -13.10 -12.46 11.89
N SER A 55 -13.49 -13.37 12.77
CA SER A 55 -13.20 -14.79 12.57
C SER A 55 -14.04 -15.38 11.44
N SER A 56 -13.62 -16.54 10.88
CA SER A 56 -14.40 -17.28 9.87
C SER A 56 -15.81 -17.67 10.31
N ARG A 57 -16.13 -17.58 11.62
CA ARG A 57 -17.46 -17.82 12.18
C ARG A 57 -18.26 -16.53 12.43
N GLY A 58 -17.72 -15.37 12.02
CA GLY A 58 -18.36 -14.06 12.18
C GLY A 58 -18.26 -13.46 13.58
N SER A 59 -17.40 -14.00 14.47
CA SER A 59 -17.13 -13.33 15.76
C SER A 59 -16.18 -12.17 15.56
N GLU A 60 -16.50 -11.01 16.12
CA GLU A 60 -15.71 -9.78 15.99
C GLU A 60 -14.99 -9.44 17.30
N ARG A 61 -13.80 -8.87 17.19
CA ARG A 61 -13.03 -8.26 18.28
C ARG A 61 -12.43 -6.97 17.76
N SER A 62 -12.69 -5.87 18.44
CA SER A 62 -12.19 -4.55 18.08
C SER A 62 -10.98 -4.16 18.93
N ARG A 63 -10.10 -3.39 18.34
CA ARG A 63 -8.94 -2.75 18.96
C ARG A 63 -8.83 -1.31 18.47
N GLU A 64 -8.44 -0.41 19.33
CA GLU A 64 -8.12 0.96 18.94
C GLU A 64 -6.60 1.07 18.76
N ILE A 65 -6.18 1.64 17.64
CA ILE A 65 -4.78 1.87 17.32
C ILE A 65 -4.55 3.32 16.92
N ALA A 66 -3.42 3.87 17.33
CA ALA A 66 -2.89 5.13 16.82
C ALA A 66 -1.61 4.85 16.02
N THR A 67 -1.47 5.55 14.90
CA THR A 67 -0.31 5.42 14.02
C THR A 67 0.29 6.80 13.77
N TRP A 68 1.58 6.92 13.99
CA TRP A 68 2.41 8.06 13.59
C TRP A 68 3.32 7.59 12.47
N SER A 69 3.37 8.32 11.38
CA SER A 69 4.34 8.05 10.32
C SER A 69 4.98 9.34 9.82
N ARG A 70 6.26 9.25 9.47
CA ARG A 70 7.04 10.37 8.97
C ARG A 70 8.02 9.88 7.89
N VAL A 71 8.17 10.69 6.86
CA VAL A 71 9.22 10.52 5.85
C VAL A 71 10.10 11.77 5.88
N GLU A 72 11.36 11.65 6.26
CA GLU A 72 12.31 12.76 6.34
C GLU A 72 13.65 12.39 5.70
N ALA A 73 14.05 13.16 4.70
CA ALA A 73 15.32 12.95 3.97
C ALA A 73 15.46 11.53 3.38
N GLY A 74 14.34 10.88 3.05
CA GLY A 74 14.31 9.53 2.49
C GLY A 74 14.23 8.42 3.55
N ASN A 75 14.33 8.74 4.84
CA ASN A 75 14.11 7.78 5.92
C ASN A 75 12.61 7.69 6.24
N GLU A 76 12.11 6.49 6.31
CA GLU A 76 10.71 6.18 6.57
C GLU A 76 10.55 5.65 7.99
N GLN A 77 9.69 6.29 8.76
CA GLN A 77 9.47 5.96 10.16
C GLN A 77 7.97 5.78 10.43
N MET A 78 7.60 4.73 11.14
CA MET A 78 6.24 4.49 11.59
C MET A 78 6.22 3.92 13.00
N LEU A 79 5.33 4.44 13.84
CA LEU A 79 4.99 3.88 15.14
C LEU A 79 3.50 3.58 15.15
N VAL A 80 3.15 2.32 15.38
CA VAL A 80 1.78 1.87 15.68
C VAL A 80 1.67 1.56 17.15
N ARG A 81 0.62 2.05 17.81
CA ARG A 81 0.35 1.78 19.24
C ARG A 81 -1.08 1.36 19.45
N PHE A 82 -1.27 0.26 20.15
CA PHE A 82 -2.58 -0.16 20.60
C PHE A 82 -3.01 0.68 21.81
N LEU A 83 -4.20 1.27 21.73
CA LEU A 83 -4.79 2.11 22.77
C LEU A 83 -5.78 1.32 23.63
N ALA A 84 -6.54 0.42 23.00
CA ALA A 84 -7.57 -0.41 23.62
C ALA A 84 -7.74 -1.74 22.86
N PRO A 85 -8.32 -2.78 23.50
CA PRO A 85 -8.67 -2.91 24.91
C PRO A 85 -7.44 -3.11 25.83
N ALA A 86 -7.66 -3.20 27.13
CA ALA A 86 -6.58 -3.23 28.14
C ALA A 86 -5.59 -4.38 28.00
N ASP A 87 -6.00 -5.52 27.41
CA ASP A 87 -5.15 -6.71 27.18
C ASP A 87 -4.10 -6.49 26.09
N VAL A 88 -4.28 -5.52 25.20
CA VAL A 88 -3.30 -5.16 24.16
C VAL A 88 -2.77 -3.74 24.28
N ALA A 89 -3.38 -2.93 25.14
CA ALA A 89 -3.02 -1.53 25.31
C ALA A 89 -1.53 -1.36 25.65
N GLY A 90 -0.87 -0.40 24.99
CA GLY A 90 0.57 -0.16 25.14
C GLY A 90 1.47 -1.04 24.26
N THR A 91 0.94 -2.10 23.63
CA THR A 91 1.68 -2.82 22.58
C THR A 91 2.04 -1.84 21.49
N GLY A 92 3.27 -1.87 21.01
CA GLY A 92 3.74 -0.96 19.97
C GLY A 92 4.59 -1.66 18.94
N LEU A 93 4.46 -1.21 17.69
CA LEU A 93 5.30 -1.60 16.56
C LEU A 93 6.02 -0.35 16.06
N LEU A 94 7.34 -0.34 16.12
CA LEU A 94 8.20 0.69 15.55
C LEU A 94 8.84 0.16 14.28
N MET A 95 8.75 0.91 13.21
CA MET A 95 9.47 0.68 11.95
C MET A 95 10.35 1.90 11.67
N GLU A 96 11.57 1.65 11.26
CA GLU A 96 12.56 2.65 10.86
C GLU A 96 13.37 2.07 9.71
N ASP A 97 13.11 2.54 8.50
CA ASP A 97 13.58 1.92 7.26
C ASP A 97 13.28 0.40 7.24
N ASP A 98 14.26 -0.45 7.06
CA ASP A 98 14.12 -1.93 7.05
C ASP A 98 14.02 -2.55 8.44
N ASP A 99 14.25 -1.77 9.49
CA ASP A 99 14.28 -2.27 10.87
C ASP A 99 12.91 -2.16 11.53
N MET A 100 12.53 -3.22 12.26
CA MET A 100 11.23 -3.33 12.90
C MET A 100 11.36 -3.88 14.32
N TRP A 101 10.68 -3.25 15.28
CA TRP A 101 10.65 -3.66 16.68
C TRP A 101 9.23 -3.73 17.23
N LEU A 102 8.91 -4.84 17.86
CA LEU A 102 7.65 -5.04 18.57
C LEU A 102 7.89 -4.99 20.07
N TYR A 103 7.17 -4.12 20.77
CA TYR A 103 7.11 -4.06 22.22
C TYR A 103 5.83 -4.70 22.74
N LEU A 104 5.97 -5.60 23.70
CA LEU A 104 4.88 -6.27 24.40
C LEU A 104 4.93 -5.88 25.89
N PRO A 105 4.04 -4.98 26.37
CA PRO A 105 4.08 -4.44 27.72
C PRO A 105 3.89 -5.51 28.79
N GLU A 106 3.03 -6.51 28.57
CA GLU A 106 2.83 -7.64 29.52
C GLU A 106 4.11 -8.41 29.81
N LEU A 107 5.01 -8.49 28.82
CA LEU A 107 6.30 -9.19 28.94
C LEU A 107 7.44 -8.22 29.26
N ASN A 108 7.17 -6.90 29.27
CA ASN A 108 8.18 -5.84 29.32
C ASN A 108 9.37 -6.14 28.41
N ASN A 109 9.07 -6.51 27.16
CA ASN A 109 10.04 -7.02 26.20
C ASN A 109 9.90 -6.37 24.84
N THR A 110 11.02 -5.85 24.33
CA THR A 110 11.15 -5.36 22.95
C THR A 110 11.93 -6.40 22.15
N ARG A 111 11.36 -6.82 21.03
CA ARG A 111 12.02 -7.76 20.12
C ARG A 111 12.10 -7.19 18.71
N ARG A 112 13.21 -7.44 18.01
CA ARG A 112 13.34 -7.14 16.60
C ARG A 112 12.57 -8.18 15.77
N ILE A 113 11.81 -7.69 14.79
CA ILE A 113 11.14 -8.50 13.78
C ILE A 113 11.99 -8.42 12.50
N ALA A 114 12.51 -9.52 12.00
CA ALA A 114 13.40 -9.52 10.84
C ALA A 114 13.30 -10.82 10.04
N GLY A 115 13.64 -10.77 8.75
CA GLY A 115 13.62 -11.93 7.85
C GLY A 115 12.23 -12.56 7.81
N SER A 116 12.15 -13.89 7.87
CA SER A 116 10.88 -14.61 7.81
C SER A 116 9.88 -14.28 8.95
N ALA A 117 10.32 -13.63 10.04
CA ALA A 117 9.40 -13.19 11.08
C ALA A 117 8.49 -12.04 10.60
N LYS A 118 8.87 -11.26 9.55
CA LYS A 118 8.03 -10.24 8.94
C LYS A 118 6.79 -10.85 8.25
N GLN A 119 6.85 -12.12 7.89
CA GLN A 119 5.76 -12.88 7.25
C GLN A 119 4.67 -13.31 8.25
N GLY A 120 4.94 -13.21 9.54
CA GLY A 120 3.98 -13.57 10.58
C GLY A 120 2.86 -12.55 10.74
N ASP A 121 1.73 -13.01 11.27
CA ASP A 121 0.54 -12.17 11.49
C ASP A 121 0.82 -11.05 12.50
N PHE A 122 0.48 -9.83 12.14
CA PHE A 122 0.55 -8.68 13.04
C PHE A 122 -0.52 -8.77 14.13
N MET A 123 -0.09 -9.13 15.34
CA MET A 123 -0.97 -9.21 16.52
C MET A 123 -2.23 -10.08 16.32
N GLY A 124 -2.15 -11.12 15.45
CA GLY A 124 -3.25 -12.02 15.14
C GLY A 124 -4.34 -11.41 14.26
N SER A 125 -3.98 -10.41 13.48
CA SER A 125 -4.76 -9.92 12.34
C SER A 125 -4.40 -10.72 11.07
N ASP A 126 -5.15 -10.50 9.99
CA ASP A 126 -4.86 -11.07 8.68
C ASP A 126 -3.79 -10.27 7.90
N LEU A 127 -3.27 -9.21 8.51
CA LEU A 127 -2.13 -8.44 8.02
C LEU A 127 -0.84 -9.02 8.59
N SER A 128 0.16 -9.26 7.75
CA SER A 128 1.50 -9.57 8.19
C SER A 128 2.24 -8.28 8.61
N TYR A 129 3.41 -8.43 9.26
CA TYR A 129 4.28 -7.27 9.52
C TYR A 129 4.75 -6.63 8.20
N GLU A 130 4.97 -7.42 7.15
CA GLU A 130 5.33 -6.95 5.80
C GLU A 130 4.17 -6.18 5.14
N ASP A 131 2.91 -6.67 5.28
CA ASP A 131 1.73 -5.95 4.82
C ASP A 131 1.61 -4.58 5.52
N MET A 132 1.88 -4.52 6.84
CA MET A 132 1.86 -3.25 7.59
C MET A 132 2.93 -2.26 7.11
N GLU A 133 4.10 -2.75 6.73
CA GLU A 133 5.20 -1.95 6.17
C GLU A 133 4.82 -1.39 4.80
N ALA A 134 4.36 -2.24 3.88
CA ALA A 134 3.97 -1.84 2.53
C ALA A 134 2.79 -0.85 2.50
N LEU A 135 1.78 -1.07 3.33
CA LEU A 135 0.59 -0.20 3.43
C LEU A 135 0.85 1.08 4.25
N GLY A 136 1.90 1.09 5.08
CA GLY A 136 2.21 2.18 5.99
C GLY A 136 2.99 3.32 5.37
N THR A 137 4.21 3.06 4.93
CA THR A 137 5.18 4.07 4.51
C THR A 137 5.95 3.71 3.24
N VAL A 138 6.41 2.45 3.13
CA VAL A 138 7.38 2.03 2.09
C VAL A 138 6.76 1.95 0.71
N GLY A 139 5.48 1.55 0.61
CA GLY A 139 4.83 1.27 -0.67
C GLY A 139 5.29 -0.05 -1.28
N PHE A 140 4.97 -0.24 -2.55
CA PHE A 140 5.22 -1.50 -3.27
C PHE A 140 6.35 -1.39 -4.31
N SER A 141 6.66 -0.19 -4.78
CA SER A 141 7.61 0.02 -5.89
C SER A 141 9.07 -0.30 -5.54
N ASN A 142 9.40 -0.39 -4.24
CA ASN A 142 10.73 -0.81 -3.80
C ASN A 142 10.96 -2.32 -3.98
N ASP A 143 9.90 -3.12 -3.83
CA ASP A 143 9.98 -4.58 -3.80
C ASP A 143 9.41 -5.25 -5.04
N TYR A 144 8.63 -4.51 -5.86
CA TYR A 144 7.97 -5.05 -7.03
C TYR A 144 8.21 -4.22 -8.30
N GLN A 145 8.25 -4.91 -9.43
CA GLN A 145 8.13 -4.33 -10.77
C GLN A 145 6.69 -4.51 -11.25
N ALA A 146 6.13 -3.47 -11.87
CA ALA A 146 4.74 -3.47 -12.31
C ALA A 146 4.60 -3.50 -13.83
N GLU A 147 3.75 -4.40 -14.32
CA GLU A 147 3.25 -4.40 -15.69
C GLU A 147 1.79 -3.92 -15.71
N LEU A 148 1.46 -2.98 -16.60
CA LEU A 148 0.07 -2.60 -16.87
C LEU A 148 -0.55 -3.66 -17.78
N VAL A 149 -1.49 -4.43 -17.25
CA VAL A 149 -2.18 -5.50 -17.97
C VAL A 149 -3.29 -4.92 -18.85
N GLU A 150 -4.18 -4.13 -18.26
CA GLU A 150 -5.33 -3.53 -18.94
C GLU A 150 -5.94 -2.40 -18.09
N ILE A 151 -6.85 -1.64 -18.73
CA ILE A 151 -7.72 -0.69 -18.02
C ILE A 151 -9.08 -1.36 -17.87
N VAL A 152 -9.60 -1.43 -16.65
CA VAL A 152 -10.84 -2.13 -16.31
C VAL A 152 -11.84 -1.20 -15.62
N GLU A 153 -13.10 -1.58 -15.62
CA GLU A 153 -14.09 -1.01 -14.71
C GLU A 153 -14.18 -1.90 -13.45
N PHE A 154 -13.99 -1.30 -12.29
CA PHE A 154 -14.13 -1.98 -10.99
C PHE A 154 -15.03 -1.14 -10.07
N GLU A 155 -16.15 -1.71 -9.64
CA GLU A 155 -17.16 -1.06 -8.80
C GLU A 155 -17.65 0.30 -9.37
N GLY A 156 -17.82 0.38 -10.71
CA GLY A 156 -18.28 1.60 -11.40
C GLY A 156 -17.21 2.68 -11.56
N ARG A 157 -15.93 2.35 -11.36
CA ARG A 157 -14.79 3.24 -11.50
C ARG A 157 -13.77 2.68 -12.48
N GLU A 158 -13.17 3.56 -13.28
CA GLU A 158 -12.04 3.16 -14.12
C GLU A 158 -10.81 2.91 -13.25
N ALA A 159 -10.12 1.81 -13.53
CA ALA A 159 -8.93 1.40 -12.80
C ALA A 159 -7.87 0.79 -13.73
N TYR A 160 -6.61 1.05 -13.42
CA TYR A 160 -5.47 0.36 -13.99
C TYR A 160 -5.31 -1.00 -13.31
N LYS A 161 -5.35 -2.08 -14.07
CA LYS A 161 -5.01 -3.42 -13.56
C LYS A 161 -3.53 -3.65 -13.77
N LEU A 162 -2.80 -3.78 -12.68
CA LEU A 162 -1.37 -4.09 -12.67
C LEU A 162 -1.14 -5.55 -12.27
N GLU A 163 -0.11 -6.15 -12.82
CA GLU A 163 0.56 -7.33 -12.28
C GLU A 163 1.91 -6.89 -11.71
N LEU A 164 2.15 -7.19 -10.43
CA LEU A 164 3.37 -6.87 -9.72
C LEU A 164 4.17 -8.16 -9.50
N ILE A 165 5.42 -8.14 -9.94
CA ILE A 165 6.35 -9.27 -9.81
C ILE A 165 7.49 -8.85 -8.88
N PRO A 166 7.91 -9.69 -7.92
CA PRO A 166 9.02 -9.38 -7.03
C PRO A 166 10.27 -8.93 -7.77
N ALA A 167 10.83 -7.80 -7.38
CA ALA A 167 12.11 -7.29 -7.88
C ALA A 167 13.31 -7.84 -7.09
N ASN A 168 13.06 -8.30 -5.86
CA ASN A 168 14.06 -8.74 -4.90
C ASN A 168 13.75 -10.13 -4.34
N ASP A 169 14.79 -10.86 -3.93
CA ASP A 169 14.65 -12.08 -3.16
C ASP A 169 14.22 -11.75 -1.72
N GLY A 170 13.31 -12.53 -1.15
CA GLY A 170 12.87 -12.38 0.24
C GLY A 170 11.47 -11.83 0.42
N VAL A 171 10.82 -11.40 -0.65
CA VAL A 171 9.39 -11.05 -0.67
C VAL A 171 8.56 -12.33 -0.57
N VAL A 172 7.50 -12.32 0.25
CA VAL A 172 6.65 -13.51 0.48
C VAL A 172 5.83 -13.86 -0.73
N TYR A 173 5.16 -12.84 -1.29
CA TYR A 173 4.19 -13.06 -2.34
C TYR A 173 4.86 -13.27 -3.69
N SER A 174 4.45 -14.33 -4.41
CA SER A 174 4.98 -14.65 -5.72
C SER A 174 4.61 -13.62 -6.80
N ASN A 175 3.46 -12.98 -6.64
CA ASN A 175 2.99 -11.85 -7.42
C ASN A 175 1.79 -11.19 -6.73
N LEU A 176 1.46 -9.96 -7.12
CA LEU A 176 0.25 -9.26 -6.73
C LEU A 176 -0.53 -8.85 -7.99
N GLU A 177 -1.86 -8.91 -7.93
CA GLU A 177 -2.72 -8.20 -8.89
C GLU A 177 -3.32 -6.97 -8.20
N VAL A 178 -3.06 -5.78 -8.75
CA VAL A 178 -3.52 -4.51 -8.15
C VAL A 178 -4.46 -3.80 -9.10
N LYS A 179 -5.60 -3.31 -8.58
CA LYS A 179 -6.47 -2.38 -9.28
C LYS A 179 -6.31 -1.00 -8.66
N VAL A 180 -5.69 -0.09 -9.42
CA VAL A 180 -5.43 1.30 -8.99
C VAL A 180 -6.46 2.20 -9.64
N ASN A 181 -7.15 3.03 -8.86
CA ASN A 181 -8.09 4.00 -9.42
C ASN A 181 -7.38 5.01 -10.33
N SER A 182 -7.95 5.31 -11.53
CA SER A 182 -7.32 6.17 -12.53
C SER A 182 -7.39 7.67 -12.20
N GLU A 183 -8.24 8.09 -11.25
CA GLU A 183 -8.44 9.50 -10.92
C GLU A 183 -7.65 9.93 -9.68
N PHE A 184 -7.68 9.09 -8.63
CA PHE A 184 -7.10 9.45 -7.33
C PHE A 184 -5.97 8.51 -6.84
N TRP A 185 -5.52 7.59 -7.69
CA TRP A 185 -4.31 6.75 -7.50
C TRP A 185 -4.28 5.88 -6.23
N LEU A 186 -5.40 5.61 -5.58
CA LEU A 186 -5.46 4.64 -4.49
C LEU A 186 -5.74 3.24 -5.02
N PRO A 187 -5.22 2.20 -4.38
CA PRO A 187 -5.60 0.84 -4.68
C PRO A 187 -7.07 0.64 -4.31
N LEU A 188 -7.87 0.08 -5.22
CA LEU A 188 -9.23 -0.36 -4.95
C LEU A 188 -9.25 -1.82 -4.48
N LYS A 189 -8.31 -2.62 -5.02
CA LYS A 189 -8.15 -4.03 -4.70
C LYS A 189 -6.70 -4.45 -4.88
N ILE A 190 -6.20 -5.29 -3.98
CA ILE A 190 -4.93 -6.01 -4.12
C ILE A 190 -5.19 -7.48 -3.83
N ASP A 191 -4.88 -8.34 -4.79
CA ASP A 191 -4.87 -9.80 -4.62
C ASP A 191 -3.43 -10.26 -4.44
N TYR A 192 -3.18 -11.02 -3.38
CA TYR A 192 -1.87 -11.51 -2.99
C TYR A 192 -1.76 -13.01 -3.29
N TYR A 193 -0.72 -13.41 -4.03
CA TYR A 193 -0.51 -14.79 -4.43
C TYR A 193 0.76 -15.36 -3.82
N GLU A 194 0.67 -16.59 -3.30
CA GLU A 194 1.82 -17.40 -2.91
C GLU A 194 1.86 -18.68 -3.74
N ALA A 195 2.99 -18.96 -4.38
CA ALA A 195 3.16 -20.13 -5.26
C ALA A 195 2.04 -20.29 -6.31
N GLY A 196 1.42 -19.19 -6.73
CA GLY A 196 0.33 -19.15 -7.72
C GLY A 196 -1.08 -19.36 -7.13
N GLU A 197 -1.21 -19.55 -5.82
CA GLU A 197 -2.50 -19.62 -5.12
C GLU A 197 -2.85 -18.25 -4.54
N LEU A 198 -4.11 -17.82 -4.67
CA LEU A 198 -4.62 -16.60 -4.05
C LEU A 198 -4.76 -16.81 -2.54
N VAL A 199 -3.92 -16.14 -1.74
CA VAL A 199 -3.91 -16.31 -0.29
C VAL A 199 -4.61 -15.20 0.46
N LYS A 200 -4.51 -13.94 -0.02
CA LYS A 200 -5.18 -12.79 0.61
C LYS A 200 -5.77 -11.85 -0.43
N THR A 201 -6.78 -11.10 -0.02
CA THR A 201 -7.33 -9.97 -0.80
C THR A 201 -7.50 -8.76 0.12
N LEU A 202 -6.93 -7.63 -0.27
CA LEU A 202 -7.20 -6.32 0.32
C LEU A 202 -8.20 -5.57 -0.55
N LEU A 203 -9.25 -5.03 0.07
CA LEU A 203 -10.18 -4.08 -0.53
C LEU A 203 -10.14 -2.76 0.21
N THR A 204 -10.33 -1.65 -0.51
CA THR A 204 -10.41 -0.32 0.08
C THR A 204 -11.77 0.30 -0.20
N PHE A 205 -12.31 1.05 0.77
CA PHE A 205 -13.67 1.58 0.72
C PHE A 205 -13.71 3.04 1.20
N ASP A 206 -14.83 3.71 0.89
CA ASP A 206 -15.16 5.05 1.39
C ASP A 206 -14.04 6.08 1.14
N HIS A 207 -13.59 6.14 -0.14
CA HIS A 207 -12.55 7.06 -0.56
C HIS A 207 -13.02 8.50 -0.48
N ALA A 208 -12.26 9.36 0.20
CA ALA A 208 -12.55 10.78 0.36
C ALA A 208 -11.27 11.60 0.33
N GLU A 209 -11.40 12.87 -0.05
CA GLU A 209 -10.33 13.83 0.09
C GLU A 209 -10.36 14.43 1.50
N LEU A 210 -9.30 14.20 2.27
CA LEU A 210 -9.10 14.70 3.62
C LEU A 210 -7.81 15.51 3.65
N ASP A 211 -7.87 16.75 4.11
CA ASP A 211 -6.73 17.69 4.11
C ASP A 211 -6.01 17.81 2.75
N GLY A 212 -6.77 17.74 1.65
CA GLY A 212 -6.23 17.80 0.29
C GLY A 212 -5.57 16.50 -0.21
N ARG A 213 -5.74 15.37 0.50
CA ARG A 213 -5.21 14.05 0.13
C ARG A 213 -6.32 13.02 0.02
N TRP A 214 -6.30 12.26 -1.06
CA TRP A 214 -7.20 11.11 -1.20
C TRP A 214 -6.86 10.04 -0.18
N THR A 215 -7.87 9.56 0.52
CA THR A 215 -7.74 8.63 1.64
C THR A 215 -8.85 7.59 1.58
N ALA A 216 -8.49 6.31 1.73
CA ALA A 216 -9.45 5.24 1.97
C ALA A 216 -9.82 5.24 3.46
N LYS A 217 -11.10 5.35 3.79
CA LYS A 217 -11.56 5.35 5.18
C LYS A 217 -11.68 3.95 5.77
N MET A 218 -11.71 2.93 4.94
CA MET A 218 -11.72 1.54 5.40
C MET A 218 -10.87 0.68 4.46
N LEU A 219 -10.05 -0.17 5.06
CA LEU A 219 -9.36 -1.27 4.41
C LEU A 219 -9.88 -2.58 4.99
N GLU A 220 -10.10 -3.59 4.15
CA GLU A 220 -10.47 -4.93 4.58
C GLU A 220 -9.52 -5.95 3.95
N MET A 221 -8.74 -6.62 4.79
CA MET A 221 -7.93 -7.77 4.39
C MET A 221 -8.71 -9.05 4.66
N THR A 222 -8.85 -9.90 3.66
CA THR A 222 -9.42 -11.25 3.78
C THR A 222 -8.30 -12.25 3.59
N ASP A 223 -8.15 -13.16 4.54
CA ASP A 223 -7.31 -14.35 4.41
C ASP A 223 -8.17 -15.52 3.88
N HIS A 224 -7.78 -16.06 2.73
CA HIS A 224 -8.57 -17.09 2.03
C HIS A 224 -8.37 -18.49 2.60
N ASP A 225 -7.29 -18.75 3.32
CA ASP A 225 -7.00 -20.03 3.95
C ASP A 225 -7.83 -20.21 5.23
N SER A 226 -7.84 -19.20 6.09
CA SER A 226 -8.59 -19.20 7.35
C SER A 226 -10.07 -18.82 7.16
N GLY A 227 -10.36 -18.00 6.14
CA GLY A 227 -11.66 -17.35 5.94
C GLY A 227 -11.93 -16.23 6.96
N SER A 228 -10.90 -15.71 7.64
CA SER A 228 -11.00 -14.56 8.53
C SER A 228 -10.80 -13.25 7.77
N GLN A 229 -11.12 -12.15 8.43
CA GLN A 229 -10.98 -10.80 7.89
C GLN A 229 -10.48 -9.83 8.95
N THR A 230 -9.69 -8.87 8.53
CA THR A 230 -9.29 -7.72 9.34
C THR A 230 -9.71 -6.44 8.65
N ARG A 231 -10.46 -5.58 9.36
CA ARG A 231 -10.84 -4.25 8.90
C ARG A 231 -10.04 -3.20 9.67
N LEU A 232 -9.49 -2.24 8.94
CA LEU A 232 -8.94 -1.01 9.50
C LEU A 232 -9.89 0.13 9.13
N ILE A 233 -10.57 0.70 10.12
CA ILE A 233 -11.57 1.76 9.95
C ILE A 233 -10.98 3.05 10.48
N LEU A 234 -10.84 4.05 9.62
CA LEU A 234 -10.28 5.35 9.95
C LEU A 234 -11.26 6.17 10.78
N ASN A 235 -10.88 6.53 12.00
CA ASN A 235 -11.64 7.43 12.88
C ASN A 235 -11.17 8.88 12.72
N GLU A 236 -9.84 9.09 12.70
CA GLU A 236 -9.21 10.41 12.58
C GLU A 236 -7.94 10.32 11.74
N VAL A 237 -7.64 11.36 10.97
CA VAL A 237 -6.36 11.54 10.29
C VAL A 237 -5.97 13.00 10.31
N ASP A 238 -4.69 13.28 10.55
CA ASP A 238 -4.06 14.59 10.42
C ASP A 238 -2.78 14.45 9.59
N TYR A 239 -2.80 15.03 8.40
CA TYR A 239 -1.67 15.07 7.48
C TYR A 239 -0.77 16.30 7.67
N ASN A 240 -1.19 17.24 8.54
CA ASN A 240 -0.51 18.51 8.77
C ASN A 240 0.24 18.54 10.10
N THR A 241 0.17 17.46 10.88
CA THR A 241 0.80 17.38 12.20
C THR A 241 2.32 17.40 12.09
N GLU A 242 2.99 18.15 12.97
CA GLU A 242 4.44 18.05 13.13
C GLU A 242 4.76 16.92 14.12
N ILE A 243 5.46 15.90 13.67
CA ILE A 243 5.83 14.76 14.50
C ILE A 243 7.32 14.86 14.88
N ASP A 244 7.57 14.95 16.20
CA ASP A 244 8.94 14.98 16.72
C ASP A 244 9.67 13.64 16.47
N SER A 245 10.93 13.69 16.09
CA SER A 245 11.75 12.50 15.84
C SER A 245 11.88 11.57 17.04
N GLY A 246 11.74 12.10 18.24
CA GLY A 246 11.73 11.31 19.48
C GLY A 246 10.57 10.32 19.59
N VAL A 247 9.51 10.49 18.77
CA VAL A 247 8.41 9.52 18.67
C VAL A 247 8.91 8.19 18.14
N PHE A 248 9.84 8.21 17.18
CA PHE A 248 10.35 7.02 16.49
C PHE A 248 11.61 6.46 17.15
N THR A 249 11.54 6.16 18.43
CA THR A 249 12.66 5.58 19.20
C THR A 249 12.19 4.34 19.98
N THR A 250 13.08 3.37 20.13
CA THR A 250 12.81 2.19 20.99
C THR A 250 12.51 2.60 22.43
N ARG A 251 13.10 3.71 22.91
CA ARG A 251 12.79 4.25 24.22
C ARG A 251 11.33 4.71 24.33
N ASN A 252 10.81 5.39 23.31
CA ASN A 252 9.42 5.83 23.29
C ASN A 252 8.47 4.65 23.07
N LEU A 253 8.90 3.67 22.23
CA LEU A 253 8.18 2.42 22.05
C LEU A 253 7.90 1.71 23.39
N GLU A 254 8.86 1.70 24.33
CA GLU A 254 8.74 1.05 25.65
C GLU A 254 7.96 1.86 26.69
N ARG A 255 8.05 3.19 26.64
CA ARG A 255 7.52 4.06 27.71
C ARG A 255 6.15 4.66 27.43
N GLY A 256 5.74 4.64 26.19
CA GLY A 256 4.57 5.38 25.71
C GLY A 256 4.87 6.86 25.45
N LEU A 257 3.94 7.51 24.76
CA LEU A 257 3.93 8.98 24.51
C LEU A 257 3.55 9.73 25.75
#